data_29ac75b83f76105b672bc13c2f7b6934
#
_entry.id   29ac75b83f76105b672bc13c2f7b6934
#
_cell.length_a   1.000
_cell.length_b   1.000
_cell.length_c   1.000
_cell.angle_alpha   90.00
_cell.angle_beta   90.00
_cell.angle_gamma   90.00
#
_symmetry.space_group_name_H-M   'P 1'
#
loop_
_entity.id
_entity.type
_entity.pdbx_description
1 polymer ?
#
loop_
_entity_poly.entity_id
_entity_poly.type
_entity_poly.pdbx_seq_one_letter_code
_entity_poly.pdbx_strand_id
1 'polypeptide(L)'
;MQSSSSIKFSLFFIGIILITGLLFYSNSLVNKLRDDNRDIVKVYSQIIAKTVNEPSDTNLNFVFDEIIKKVQFPIIYSNAQKEPQYSRNLDKELNNEDLIKNMESMDKQNKPIPIIYTENKLNKLHTLGYLHYGNSDLIKKLMWLPYLEILTVSLFVGLGFIGFNSIRNSEKRNIWVGMARETAHQLGTPVSALMGWTDRIKSNPDESLIVIKEMELDLERLNQISDRFSKIGSETSLEKISLKNLVNEQVAYIKKRLPSLGNNINIDIKDVEDIYIEGNFTLLGWAIENIIKNGIDSIKNEEGKIIINVLTNKQFGLIHIIDNGIGIDKKDWKNIFRPGFSTKTRGWGLGLSLVNRIVKEIHHGEIKVIQSEKDIGSTFEIRLKKVG
;
A
#
# COMPACT_ATOMS: atom_id res chain seq x y z
N MET A 1 8.40 -8.81 -1.44
CA MET A 1 7.03 -8.27 -1.34
C MET A 1 6.46 -8.30 0.08
N GLN A 2 6.78 -9.26 0.95
CA GLN A 2 6.32 -9.26 2.36
C GLN A 2 6.72 -7.98 3.13
N SER A 3 7.92 -7.43 2.93
CA SER A 3 8.34 -6.20 3.63
C SER A 3 7.53 -4.95 3.21
N SER A 4 7.09 -4.87 1.96
CA SER A 4 6.25 -3.74 1.49
C SER A 4 4.83 -3.81 2.05
N SER A 5 4.27 -5.00 2.23
CA SER A 5 2.96 -5.19 2.86
C SER A 5 3.03 -4.90 4.36
N SER A 6 4.06 -5.39 5.06
CA SER A 6 4.23 -5.15 6.50
C SER A 6 4.47 -3.66 6.82
N ILE A 7 5.23 -2.93 5.99
CA ILE A 7 5.41 -1.49 6.15
C ILE A 7 4.09 -0.73 5.98
N LYS A 8 3.24 -1.13 5.02
CA LYS A 8 1.91 -0.51 4.82
C LYS A 8 0.99 -0.76 6.00
N PHE A 9 0.92 -2.00 6.48
CA PHE A 9 0.17 -2.33 7.68
C PHE A 9 0.69 -1.58 8.90
N SER A 10 2.01 -1.48 9.07
CA SER A 10 2.62 -0.73 10.16
C SER A 10 2.26 0.77 10.10
N LEU A 11 2.38 1.41 8.93
CA LEU A 11 2.01 2.81 8.74
C LEU A 11 0.51 3.06 8.98
N PHE A 12 -0.34 2.15 8.53
CA PHE A 12 -1.78 2.20 8.77
C PHE A 12 -2.11 2.09 10.26
N PHE A 13 -1.50 1.14 10.98
CA PHE A 13 -1.68 0.98 12.42
C PHE A 13 -1.15 2.17 13.22
N ILE A 14 0.02 2.71 12.85
CA ILE A 14 0.56 3.94 13.46
C ILE A 14 -0.41 5.10 13.25
N GLY A 15 -0.96 5.25 12.04
CA GLY A 15 -1.97 6.26 11.75
C GLY A 15 -3.21 6.14 12.63
N ILE A 16 -3.76 4.93 12.79
CA ILE A 16 -4.90 4.67 13.68
C ILE A 16 -4.57 5.01 15.13
N ILE A 17 -3.40 4.61 15.63
CA ILE A 17 -2.98 4.90 17.01
C ILE A 17 -2.86 6.41 17.24
N LEU A 18 -2.25 7.13 16.30
CA LEU A 18 -2.12 8.59 16.38
C LEU A 18 -3.48 9.29 16.39
N ILE A 19 -4.39 8.90 15.48
CA ILE A 19 -5.75 9.47 15.43
C ILE A 19 -6.47 9.20 16.75
N THR A 20 -6.47 7.95 17.22
CA THR A 20 -7.15 7.57 18.45
C THR A 20 -6.58 8.33 19.66
N GLY A 21 -5.26 8.50 19.71
CA GLY A 21 -4.57 9.28 20.74
C GLY A 21 -4.96 10.76 20.71
N LEU A 22 -5.00 11.38 19.54
CA LEU A 22 -5.40 12.77 19.35
C LEU A 22 -6.88 12.98 19.72
N LEU A 23 -7.78 12.12 19.27
CA LEU A 23 -9.20 12.15 19.61
C LEU A 23 -9.42 12.02 21.11
N PHE A 24 -8.72 11.12 21.76
CA PHE A 24 -8.77 10.94 23.21
C PHE A 24 -8.26 12.18 23.93
N TYR A 25 -7.13 12.74 23.50
CA TYR A 25 -6.54 13.95 24.08
C TYR A 25 -7.46 15.17 23.91
N SER A 26 -8.00 15.39 22.72
CA SER A 26 -8.94 16.47 22.43
C SER A 26 -10.19 16.37 23.27
N ASN A 27 -10.80 15.19 23.39
CA ASN A 27 -11.97 14.96 24.23
C ASN A 27 -11.67 15.18 25.75
N SER A 28 -10.50 14.70 26.19
CA SER A 28 -10.04 14.92 27.57
C SER A 28 -9.87 16.42 27.88
N LEU A 29 -9.30 17.18 26.95
CA LEU A 29 -9.12 18.63 27.10
C LEU A 29 -10.47 19.37 27.16
N VAL A 30 -11.41 19.03 26.29
CA VAL A 30 -12.77 19.60 26.30
C VAL A 30 -13.47 19.32 27.64
N ASN A 31 -13.39 18.08 28.13
CA ASN A 31 -14.00 17.74 29.42
C ASN A 31 -13.36 18.50 30.57
N LYS A 32 -12.04 18.61 30.61
CA LYS A 32 -11.32 19.39 31.62
C LYS A 32 -11.77 20.87 31.63
N LEU A 33 -11.86 21.49 30.46
CA LEU A 33 -12.32 22.88 30.34
C LEU A 33 -13.78 23.05 30.79
N ARG A 34 -14.63 22.05 30.55
CA ARG A 34 -16.01 22.06 31.08
C ARG A 34 -16.06 21.98 32.61
N ASP A 35 -15.23 21.11 33.17
CA ASP A 35 -15.14 20.98 34.65
C ASP A 35 -14.61 22.27 35.28
N ASP A 36 -13.56 22.89 34.70
CA ASP A 36 -13.04 24.19 35.14
C ASP A 36 -14.13 25.28 35.09
N ASN A 37 -14.89 25.37 33.99
CA ASN A 37 -16.00 26.31 33.88
C ASN A 37 -17.08 26.05 34.95
N ARG A 38 -17.42 24.78 35.21
CA ARG A 38 -18.38 24.38 36.23
C ARG A 38 -17.94 24.82 37.64
N ASP A 39 -16.67 24.61 37.96
CA ASP A 39 -16.13 25.01 39.28
C ASP A 39 -16.16 26.52 39.45
N ILE A 40 -15.86 27.29 38.39
CA ILE A 40 -16.00 28.77 38.42
C ILE A 40 -17.47 29.17 38.72
N VAL A 41 -18.44 28.58 37.99
CA VAL A 41 -19.87 28.89 38.22
C VAL A 41 -20.31 28.50 39.62
N LYS A 42 -19.80 27.41 40.19
CA LYS A 42 -20.06 26.95 41.53
C LYS A 42 -19.55 27.96 42.60
N VAL A 43 -18.34 28.48 42.39
CA VAL A 43 -17.80 29.53 43.24
C VAL A 43 -18.69 30.78 43.16
N TYR A 44 -19.13 31.17 41.97
CA TYR A 44 -20.04 32.31 41.82
C TYR A 44 -21.38 32.08 42.50
N SER A 45 -21.98 30.89 42.40
CA SER A 45 -23.23 30.57 43.10
C SER A 45 -23.09 30.73 44.62
N GLN A 46 -21.94 30.33 45.20
CA GLN A 46 -21.63 30.46 46.61
C GLN A 46 -21.44 31.92 47.03
N ILE A 47 -20.75 32.73 46.22
CA ILE A 47 -20.55 34.16 46.48
C ILE A 47 -21.90 34.88 46.48
N ILE A 48 -22.75 34.65 45.46
CA ILE A 48 -24.08 35.25 45.38
C ILE A 48 -24.93 34.84 46.59
N ALA A 49 -24.95 33.55 46.95
CA ALA A 49 -25.70 33.07 48.14
C ALA A 49 -25.23 33.72 49.43
N LYS A 50 -23.93 33.98 49.62
CA LYS A 50 -23.36 34.63 50.79
C LYS A 50 -23.72 36.13 50.84
N THR A 51 -23.67 36.80 49.69
CA THR A 51 -23.96 38.24 49.56
C THR A 51 -25.43 38.54 49.84
N VAL A 52 -26.35 37.64 49.50
CA VAL A 52 -27.80 37.82 49.86
C VAL A 52 -28.06 37.75 51.34
N ASN A 53 -27.22 37.07 52.10
CA ASN A 53 -27.34 36.98 53.57
C ASN A 53 -26.86 38.25 54.35
N GLU A 54 -26.13 39.16 53.66
CA GLU A 54 -25.62 40.40 54.23
C GLU A 54 -26.55 41.60 53.89
N PRO A 55 -27.07 42.39 54.83
CA PRO A 55 -28.08 43.42 54.55
C PRO A 55 -27.48 44.68 53.92
N SER A 56 -26.95 44.66 52.76
CA SER A 56 -26.57 45.85 51.99
C SER A 56 -26.78 45.64 50.47
N ASP A 57 -27.73 46.41 49.91
CA ASP A 57 -28.10 46.45 48.49
C ASP A 57 -26.90 46.73 47.53
N THR A 58 -25.82 47.30 48.05
CA THR A 58 -24.62 47.69 47.33
C THR A 58 -23.77 46.48 46.93
N ASN A 59 -23.86 45.37 47.64
CA ASN A 59 -23.00 44.21 47.46
C ASN A 59 -23.43 43.27 46.27
N LEU A 60 -24.73 43.20 45.98
CA LEU A 60 -25.27 42.40 44.91
C LEU A 60 -24.85 42.94 43.53
N ASN A 61 -24.98 44.25 43.32
CA ASN A 61 -24.57 44.92 42.09
C ASN A 61 -23.05 44.82 41.88
N PHE A 62 -22.25 44.90 42.95
CA PHE A 62 -20.81 44.72 42.91
C PHE A 62 -20.43 43.27 42.42
N VAL A 63 -21.10 42.26 43.00
CA VAL A 63 -20.86 40.83 42.59
C VAL A 63 -21.22 40.60 41.14
N PHE A 64 -22.37 41.11 40.69
CA PHE A 64 -22.78 40.98 39.28
C PHE A 64 -21.86 41.78 38.34
N ASP A 65 -21.49 43.00 38.71
CA ASP A 65 -20.71 43.85 37.80
C ASP A 65 -19.21 43.56 37.82
N GLU A 66 -18.60 43.21 38.94
CA GLU A 66 -17.14 43.01 39.00
C GLU A 66 -16.73 41.54 38.84
N ILE A 67 -17.55 40.58 39.24
CA ILE A 67 -17.20 39.17 39.23
C ILE A 67 -17.72 38.52 37.96
N ILE A 68 -19.00 38.72 37.64
CA ILE A 68 -19.61 38.09 36.47
C ILE A 68 -19.10 38.72 35.15
N LYS A 69 -18.67 39.99 35.17
CA LYS A 69 -18.03 40.65 34.00
C LYS A 69 -16.77 39.96 33.53
N LYS A 70 -16.04 39.25 34.37
CA LYS A 70 -14.77 38.57 34.05
C LYS A 70 -14.94 37.17 33.41
N VAL A 71 -16.17 36.64 33.42
CA VAL A 71 -16.47 35.33 32.82
C VAL A 71 -16.38 35.40 31.31
N GLN A 72 -15.74 34.38 30.67
CA GLN A 72 -15.56 34.29 29.22
C GLN A 72 -16.54 33.33 28.56
N PHE A 73 -17.53 32.80 29.25
CA PHE A 73 -18.57 31.93 28.74
C PHE A 73 -19.96 32.51 28.99
N PRO A 74 -21.00 32.14 28.23
CA PRO A 74 -22.33 32.64 28.39
C PRO A 74 -22.94 32.14 29.70
N ILE A 75 -23.56 33.05 30.45
CA ILE A 75 -24.27 32.79 31.73
C ILE A 75 -25.65 33.44 31.72
N ILE A 76 -26.63 32.73 32.26
CA ILE A 76 -27.98 33.25 32.57
C ILE A 76 -28.27 32.92 34.03
N TYR A 77 -28.71 33.93 34.78
CA TYR A 77 -29.30 33.74 36.08
C TYR A 77 -30.81 33.71 35.98
N SER A 78 -31.46 32.69 36.54
CA SER A 78 -32.92 32.60 36.66
C SER A 78 -33.35 32.58 38.12
N ASN A 79 -34.57 33.06 38.38
CA ASN A 79 -35.20 32.96 39.72
C ASN A 79 -35.58 31.49 40.04
N ALA A 80 -36.16 31.25 41.21
CA ALA A 80 -36.61 29.92 41.64
C ALA A 80 -37.69 29.32 40.72
N GLN A 81 -38.45 30.15 40.01
CA GLN A 81 -39.47 29.78 39.02
C GLN A 81 -38.86 29.53 37.61
N LYS A 82 -37.53 29.62 37.48
CA LYS A 82 -36.76 29.49 36.21
C LYS A 82 -37.06 30.61 35.20
N GLU A 83 -37.46 31.79 35.64
CA GLU A 83 -37.57 32.95 34.79
C GLU A 83 -36.23 33.68 34.71
N PRO A 84 -35.70 33.97 33.49
CA PRO A 84 -34.43 34.64 33.33
C PRO A 84 -34.48 36.07 33.85
N GLN A 85 -33.50 36.43 34.68
CA GLN A 85 -33.41 37.75 35.34
C GLN A 85 -32.20 38.54 34.85
N TYR A 86 -31.11 37.85 34.57
CA TYR A 86 -29.85 38.46 34.13
C TYR A 86 -29.12 37.54 33.17
N SER A 87 -28.49 38.13 32.16
CA SER A 87 -27.72 37.38 31.21
C SER A 87 -26.40 38.07 30.86
N ARG A 88 -25.36 37.28 30.54
CA ARG A 88 -24.04 37.79 30.15
C ARG A 88 -23.39 36.93 29.08
N ASN A 89 -22.57 37.57 28.24
CA ASN A 89 -21.81 36.93 27.16
C ASN A 89 -22.70 36.13 26.17
N LEU A 90 -23.89 36.66 25.92
CA LEU A 90 -24.74 36.21 24.82
C LEU A 90 -24.45 37.07 23.58
N ASP A 91 -24.47 36.43 22.40
CA ASP A 91 -24.04 37.06 21.12
C ASP A 91 -24.91 38.26 20.69
N LYS A 92 -26.09 38.43 21.28
CA LYS A 92 -27.04 39.55 20.99
C LYS A 92 -27.89 39.89 22.20
N GLU A 93 -28.42 41.12 22.25
CA GLU A 93 -29.54 41.43 23.13
C GLU A 93 -30.77 40.63 22.73
N LEU A 94 -31.15 39.67 23.55
CA LEU A 94 -32.18 38.68 23.27
C LEU A 94 -33.49 39.10 23.97
N ASN A 95 -34.61 38.82 23.34
CA ASN A 95 -35.91 38.92 24.00
C ASN A 95 -36.10 37.76 25.02
N ASN A 96 -37.12 37.83 25.85
CA ASN A 96 -37.35 36.85 26.92
C ASN A 96 -37.56 35.41 26.36
N GLU A 97 -38.20 35.25 25.21
CA GLU A 97 -38.40 33.92 24.60
C GLU A 97 -37.08 33.31 24.13
N ASP A 98 -36.20 34.11 23.54
CA ASP A 98 -34.89 33.65 23.09
C ASP A 98 -33.95 33.38 24.28
N LEU A 99 -34.07 34.12 25.38
CA LEU A 99 -33.34 33.84 26.64
C LEU A 99 -33.74 32.48 27.23
N ILE A 100 -35.04 32.14 27.22
CA ILE A 100 -35.52 30.85 27.70
C ILE A 100 -34.99 29.72 26.81
N LYS A 101 -35.04 29.85 25.47
CA LYS A 101 -34.47 28.87 24.55
C LYS A 101 -32.97 28.67 24.74
N ASN A 102 -32.22 29.76 24.93
CA ASN A 102 -30.79 29.67 25.21
C ASN A 102 -30.51 28.98 26.56
N MET A 103 -31.29 29.29 27.58
CA MET A 103 -31.21 28.65 28.89
C MET A 103 -31.44 27.14 28.78
N GLU A 104 -32.46 26.68 28.08
CA GLU A 104 -32.73 25.27 27.83
C GLU A 104 -31.57 24.59 27.02
N SER A 105 -31.01 25.30 26.04
CA SER A 105 -29.86 24.83 25.30
C SER A 105 -28.61 24.67 26.16
N MET A 106 -28.39 25.62 27.10
CA MET A 106 -27.30 25.55 28.07
C MET A 106 -27.48 24.37 29.03
N ASP A 107 -28.72 24.14 29.49
CA ASP A 107 -29.06 23.04 30.43
C ASP A 107 -28.87 21.66 29.82
N LYS A 108 -28.98 21.55 28.47
CA LYS A 108 -28.62 20.33 27.73
C LYS A 108 -27.09 20.10 27.66
N GLN A 109 -26.32 21.18 27.71
CA GLN A 109 -24.85 21.11 27.65
C GLN A 109 -24.23 20.92 29.04
N ASN A 110 -24.74 21.67 30.05
CA ASN A 110 -24.21 21.69 31.38
C ASN A 110 -25.39 21.80 32.41
N LYS A 111 -25.35 20.98 33.44
CA LYS A 111 -26.38 21.04 34.47
C LYS A 111 -26.36 22.39 35.20
N PRO A 112 -27.51 23.10 35.36
CA PRO A 112 -27.58 24.35 36.06
C PRO A 112 -27.15 24.20 37.54
N ILE A 113 -26.53 25.23 38.09
CA ILE A 113 -26.04 25.24 39.46
C ILE A 113 -27.01 26.04 40.31
N PRO A 114 -27.65 25.44 41.35
CA PRO A 114 -28.57 26.17 42.23
C PRO A 114 -27.82 27.16 43.14
N ILE A 115 -28.41 28.31 43.36
CA ILE A 115 -27.98 29.28 44.36
C ILE A 115 -28.81 29.00 45.61
N ILE A 116 -28.17 28.46 46.63
CA ILE A 116 -28.83 28.01 47.85
C ILE A 116 -28.34 28.91 49.00
N TYR A 117 -29.29 29.53 49.77
CA TYR A 117 -28.97 30.22 50.97
C TYR A 117 -29.61 29.55 52.18
N THR A 118 -29.01 29.72 53.34
CA THR A 118 -29.50 29.18 54.61
C THR A 118 -30.12 30.31 55.46
N GLU A 119 -31.39 30.21 55.75
CA GLU A 119 -32.05 31.19 56.66
C GLU A 119 -31.58 30.95 58.08
N ASN A 120 -30.83 31.93 58.61
CA ASN A 120 -30.19 31.85 59.94
C ASN A 120 -31.13 31.59 61.16
N LYS A 121 -32.45 31.80 61.01
CA LYS A 121 -33.43 31.59 62.10
C LYS A 121 -34.04 30.19 62.14
N LEU A 122 -34.07 29.46 60.99
CA LEU A 122 -34.78 28.17 60.82
C LEU A 122 -33.94 27.04 60.32
N ASN A 123 -32.68 27.27 60.02
CA ASN A 123 -31.78 26.30 59.37
C ASN A 123 -32.39 25.62 58.12
N LYS A 124 -33.28 26.30 57.40
CA LYS A 124 -33.90 25.85 56.16
C LYS A 124 -33.11 26.35 54.96
N LEU A 125 -32.86 25.41 53.99
CA LEU A 125 -32.25 25.72 52.76
C LEU A 125 -33.30 26.24 51.77
N HIS A 126 -33.06 27.43 51.24
CA HIS A 126 -33.92 28.07 50.26
C HIS A 126 -33.14 28.24 48.94
N THR A 127 -33.74 27.84 47.83
CA THR A 127 -33.17 28.07 46.48
C THR A 127 -33.60 29.46 46.01
N LEU A 128 -32.64 30.36 45.81
CA LEU A 128 -32.87 31.67 45.25
C LEU A 128 -33.11 31.67 43.76
N GLY A 129 -32.42 30.75 43.08
CA GLY A 129 -32.46 30.62 41.63
C GLY A 129 -31.39 29.69 41.14
N TYR A 130 -31.14 29.76 39.85
CA TYR A 130 -30.20 28.87 39.16
C TYR A 130 -29.26 29.68 38.27
N LEU A 131 -27.99 29.25 38.22
CA LEU A 131 -27.04 29.72 37.23
C LEU A 131 -26.94 28.70 36.09
N HIS A 132 -27.41 29.11 34.90
CA HIS A 132 -27.29 28.40 33.68
C HIS A 132 -26.04 28.90 32.96
N TYR A 133 -25.25 27.99 32.36
CA TYR A 133 -24.02 28.36 31.67
C TYR A 133 -23.78 27.50 30.46
N GLY A 134 -23.29 28.14 29.40
CA GLY A 134 -22.96 27.48 28.15
C GLY A 134 -21.46 27.21 28.00
N ASN A 135 -21.09 26.53 26.93
CA ASN A 135 -19.71 26.32 26.56
C ASN A 135 -19.07 27.63 26.06
N SER A 136 -17.84 27.90 26.48
CA SER A 136 -17.05 29.03 25.96
C SER A 136 -16.75 28.83 24.46
N ASP A 137 -16.41 29.92 23.78
CA ASP A 137 -16.04 29.84 22.34
C ASP A 137 -14.83 28.98 22.10
N LEU A 138 -13.92 28.91 23.05
CA LEU A 138 -12.78 27.99 22.99
C LEU A 138 -13.25 26.54 22.99
N ILE A 139 -14.18 26.17 23.90
CA ILE A 139 -14.74 24.80 23.92
C ILE A 139 -15.48 24.50 22.61
N LYS A 140 -16.28 25.43 22.10
CA LYS A 140 -17.00 25.26 20.81
C LYS A 140 -16.01 24.98 19.66
N LYS A 141 -14.92 25.75 19.56
CA LYS A 141 -13.86 25.54 18.56
C LYS A 141 -13.17 24.19 18.72
N LEU A 142 -12.84 23.80 19.95
CA LEU A 142 -12.21 22.51 20.24
C LEU A 142 -13.12 21.32 19.90
N MET A 143 -14.44 21.47 20.02
CA MET A 143 -15.39 20.43 19.61
C MET A 143 -15.39 20.13 18.09
N TRP A 144 -14.88 21.05 17.24
CA TRP A 144 -14.72 20.84 15.81
C TRP A 144 -13.39 20.18 15.44
N LEU A 145 -12.41 20.20 16.35
CA LEU A 145 -11.07 19.67 16.12
C LEU A 145 -11.08 18.20 15.67
N PRO A 146 -11.84 17.28 16.32
CA PRO A 146 -11.91 15.88 15.92
C PRO A 146 -12.35 15.68 14.44
N TYR A 147 -13.28 16.48 13.97
CA TYR A 147 -13.75 16.40 12.58
C TYR A 147 -12.68 16.83 11.58
N LEU A 148 -11.91 17.87 11.92
CA LEU A 148 -10.78 18.34 11.13
C LEU A 148 -9.66 17.30 11.09
N GLU A 149 -9.37 16.66 12.23
CA GLU A 149 -8.38 15.57 12.33
C GLU A 149 -8.76 14.39 11.45
N ILE A 150 -10.00 13.91 11.54
CA ILE A 150 -10.50 12.80 10.71
C ILE A 150 -10.42 13.16 9.22
N LEU A 151 -10.83 14.37 8.85
CA LEU A 151 -10.78 14.84 7.46
C LEU A 151 -9.34 14.85 6.92
N THR A 152 -8.41 15.42 7.70
CA THR A 152 -6.99 15.55 7.31
C THR A 152 -6.35 14.18 7.10
N VAL A 153 -6.58 13.23 8.02
CA VAL A 153 -6.03 11.88 7.92
C VAL A 153 -6.66 11.11 6.78
N SER A 154 -7.99 11.24 6.58
CA SER A 154 -8.68 10.60 5.46
C SER A 154 -8.12 11.10 4.12
N LEU A 155 -7.86 12.39 4.00
CA LEU A 155 -7.23 12.99 2.82
C LEU A 155 -5.82 12.43 2.59
N PHE A 156 -5.01 12.36 3.65
CA PHE A 156 -3.64 11.84 3.59
C PHE A 156 -3.61 10.35 3.16
N VAL A 157 -4.48 9.52 3.74
CA VAL A 157 -4.61 8.11 3.36
C VAL A 157 -5.07 7.96 1.91
N GLY A 158 -6.05 8.77 1.49
CA GLY A 158 -6.54 8.79 0.11
C GLY A 158 -5.45 9.15 -0.90
N LEU A 159 -4.68 10.20 -0.64
CA LEU A 159 -3.54 10.60 -1.49
C LEU A 159 -2.45 9.52 -1.54
N GLY A 160 -2.15 8.89 -0.40
CA GLY A 160 -1.22 7.77 -0.32
C GLY A 160 -1.67 6.58 -1.17
N PHE A 161 -2.97 6.25 -1.14
CA PHE A 161 -3.54 5.17 -1.95
C PHE A 161 -3.48 5.48 -3.46
N ILE A 162 -3.83 6.71 -3.85
CA ILE A 162 -3.76 7.16 -5.26
C ILE A 162 -2.31 7.11 -5.76
N GLY A 163 -1.36 7.64 -4.98
CA GLY A 163 0.07 7.63 -5.31
C GLY A 163 0.59 6.20 -5.48
N PHE A 164 0.26 5.31 -4.55
CA PHE A 164 0.65 3.91 -4.62
C PHE A 164 0.09 3.20 -5.87
N ASN A 165 -1.19 3.41 -6.17
CA ASN A 165 -1.83 2.82 -7.34
C ASN A 165 -1.23 3.35 -8.65
N SER A 166 -0.88 4.63 -8.70
CA SER A 166 -0.20 5.27 -9.82
C SER A 166 1.18 4.65 -10.08
N ILE A 167 2.00 4.46 -9.02
CA ILE A 167 3.32 3.81 -9.14
C ILE A 167 3.15 2.38 -9.67
N ARG A 168 2.24 1.60 -9.10
CA ARG A 168 1.99 0.22 -9.54
C ARG A 168 1.53 0.12 -10.99
N ASN A 169 0.68 1.04 -11.43
CA ASN A 169 0.22 1.09 -12.82
C ASN A 169 1.35 1.52 -13.76
N SER A 170 2.23 2.42 -13.32
CA SER A 170 3.42 2.82 -14.09
C SER A 170 4.40 1.66 -14.25
N GLU A 171 4.67 0.87 -13.19
CA GLU A 171 5.50 -0.33 -13.27
C GLU A 171 4.94 -1.34 -14.28
N LYS A 172 3.62 -1.63 -14.22
CA LYS A 172 2.97 -2.51 -15.20
C LYS A 172 3.11 -1.98 -16.62
N ARG A 173 2.88 -0.70 -16.85
CA ARG A 173 3.01 -0.07 -18.17
C ARG A 173 4.42 -0.17 -18.71
N ASN A 174 5.43 0.07 -17.88
CA ASN A 174 6.83 -0.04 -18.27
C ASN A 174 7.19 -1.47 -18.72
N ILE A 175 6.66 -2.50 -18.03
CA ILE A 175 6.82 -3.89 -18.46
C ILE A 175 6.19 -4.09 -19.85
N TRP A 176 4.97 -3.62 -20.07
CA TRP A 176 4.29 -3.76 -21.37
C TRP A 176 5.02 -3.06 -22.52
N VAL A 177 5.46 -1.82 -22.30
CA VAL A 177 6.23 -1.06 -23.31
C VAL A 177 7.53 -1.76 -23.64
N GLY A 178 8.23 -2.25 -22.63
CA GLY A 178 9.47 -2.96 -22.84
C GLY A 178 9.27 -4.30 -23.52
N MET A 179 8.23 -5.06 -23.15
CA MET A 179 7.87 -6.32 -23.85
C MET A 179 7.53 -6.07 -25.32
N ALA A 180 6.71 -5.06 -25.62
CA ALA A 180 6.35 -4.75 -27.00
C ALA A 180 7.59 -4.44 -27.85
N ARG A 181 8.55 -3.69 -27.30
CA ARG A 181 9.80 -3.37 -27.97
C ARG A 181 10.69 -4.59 -28.17
N GLU A 182 10.82 -5.44 -27.16
CA GLU A 182 11.58 -6.70 -27.23
C GLU A 182 10.94 -7.65 -28.26
N THR A 183 9.61 -7.80 -28.22
CA THR A 183 8.88 -8.62 -29.19
C THR A 183 9.08 -8.12 -30.63
N ALA A 184 8.98 -6.81 -30.84
CA ALA A 184 9.23 -6.21 -32.15
C ALA A 184 10.66 -6.51 -32.66
N HIS A 185 11.65 -6.43 -31.77
CA HIS A 185 13.04 -6.76 -32.10
C HIS A 185 13.22 -8.26 -32.42
N GLN A 186 12.62 -9.14 -31.61
CA GLN A 186 12.67 -10.58 -31.82
C GLN A 186 11.93 -11.02 -33.08
N LEU A 187 10.84 -10.36 -33.48
CA LEU A 187 10.13 -10.59 -34.73
C LEU A 187 10.92 -10.06 -35.94
N GLY A 188 11.59 -8.95 -35.81
CA GLY A 188 12.36 -8.33 -36.89
C GLY A 188 13.48 -9.22 -37.42
N THR A 189 14.14 -9.99 -36.57
CA THR A 189 15.24 -10.90 -37.00
C THR A 189 14.79 -12.00 -37.93
N PRO A 190 13.80 -12.87 -37.61
CA PRO A 190 13.34 -13.91 -38.52
C PRO A 190 12.63 -13.34 -39.74
N VAL A 191 11.96 -12.20 -39.66
CA VAL A 191 11.37 -11.52 -40.82
C VAL A 191 12.47 -11.10 -41.80
N SER A 192 13.55 -10.50 -41.33
CA SER A 192 14.68 -10.13 -42.18
C SER A 192 15.37 -11.36 -42.78
N ALA A 193 15.50 -12.47 -42.03
CA ALA A 193 16.03 -13.73 -42.53
C ALA A 193 15.14 -14.29 -43.63
N LEU A 194 13.82 -14.34 -43.44
CA LEU A 194 12.86 -14.80 -44.47
C LEU A 194 12.93 -13.96 -45.75
N MET A 195 13.15 -12.65 -45.66
CA MET A 195 13.37 -11.78 -46.81
C MET A 195 14.67 -12.21 -47.54
N GLY A 196 15.75 -12.45 -46.82
CA GLY A 196 17.02 -12.93 -47.38
C GLY A 196 16.88 -14.31 -48.02
N TRP A 197 16.14 -15.23 -47.41
CA TRP A 197 15.88 -16.56 -47.97
C TRP A 197 15.05 -16.49 -49.27
N THR A 198 14.06 -15.60 -49.33
CA THR A 198 13.29 -15.40 -50.59
C THR A 198 14.15 -14.86 -51.71
N ASP A 199 15.08 -13.94 -51.42
CA ASP A 199 16.00 -13.41 -52.42
C ASP A 199 17.02 -14.47 -52.86
N ARG A 200 17.45 -15.35 -51.95
CA ARG A 200 18.33 -16.50 -52.29
C ARG A 200 17.67 -17.50 -53.23
N ILE A 201 16.38 -17.85 -52.96
CA ILE A 201 15.62 -18.73 -53.85
C ILE A 201 15.48 -18.11 -55.24
N LYS A 202 15.22 -16.80 -55.33
CA LYS A 202 15.12 -16.11 -56.63
C LYS A 202 16.44 -16.15 -57.42
N SER A 203 17.57 -16.02 -56.71
CA SER A 203 18.90 -15.99 -57.31
C SER A 203 19.43 -17.39 -57.64
N ASN A 204 19.10 -18.41 -56.83
CA ASN A 204 19.56 -19.79 -56.95
C ASN A 204 18.39 -20.76 -56.76
N PRO A 205 17.51 -20.96 -57.76
CA PRO A 205 16.32 -21.80 -57.62
C PRO A 205 16.63 -23.26 -57.28
N ASP A 206 17.79 -23.78 -57.67
CA ASP A 206 18.21 -25.16 -57.41
C ASP A 206 18.47 -25.45 -55.93
N GLU A 207 18.71 -24.43 -55.11
CA GLU A 207 18.89 -24.55 -53.64
C GLU A 207 17.56 -24.48 -52.87
N SER A 208 16.42 -24.37 -53.54
CA SER A 208 15.12 -24.12 -52.94
C SER A 208 14.76 -25.08 -51.79
N LEU A 209 15.02 -26.39 -51.94
CA LEU A 209 14.71 -27.39 -50.90
C LEU A 209 15.52 -27.20 -49.62
N ILE A 210 16.74 -26.70 -49.70
CA ILE A 210 17.59 -26.43 -48.53
C ILE A 210 17.10 -25.16 -47.85
N VAL A 211 16.84 -24.13 -48.67
CA VAL A 211 16.38 -22.82 -48.16
C VAL A 211 14.99 -22.90 -47.52
N ILE A 212 14.06 -23.71 -48.06
CA ILE A 212 12.74 -23.93 -47.50
C ILE A 212 12.83 -24.46 -46.05
N LYS A 213 13.76 -25.39 -45.76
CA LYS A 213 13.95 -25.90 -44.40
C LYS A 213 14.36 -24.80 -43.41
N GLU A 214 15.24 -23.89 -43.83
CA GLU A 214 15.63 -22.75 -42.99
C GLU A 214 14.47 -21.76 -42.80
N MET A 215 13.66 -21.53 -43.86
CA MET A 215 12.45 -20.70 -43.75
C MET A 215 11.42 -21.31 -42.80
N GLU A 216 11.23 -22.62 -42.80
CA GLU A 216 10.33 -23.31 -41.85
C GLU A 216 10.77 -23.10 -40.40
N LEU A 217 12.07 -23.13 -40.11
CA LEU A 217 12.61 -22.87 -38.79
C LEU A 217 12.36 -21.41 -38.34
N ASP A 218 12.51 -20.46 -39.26
CA ASP A 218 12.22 -19.04 -38.95
C ASP A 218 10.73 -18.78 -38.78
N LEU A 219 9.85 -19.44 -39.53
CA LEU A 219 8.39 -19.39 -39.35
C LEU A 219 7.95 -20.01 -38.01
N GLU A 220 8.53 -21.14 -37.64
CA GLU A 220 8.27 -21.75 -36.33
C GLU A 220 8.66 -20.79 -35.18
N ARG A 221 9.78 -20.10 -35.34
CA ARG A 221 10.24 -19.09 -34.39
C ARG A 221 9.26 -17.91 -34.27
N LEU A 222 8.75 -17.41 -35.41
CA LEU A 222 7.74 -16.34 -35.43
C LEU A 222 6.47 -16.76 -34.69
N ASN A 223 5.99 -18.00 -34.94
CA ASN A 223 4.84 -18.55 -34.26
C ASN A 223 5.05 -18.64 -32.75
N GLN A 224 6.22 -19.10 -32.28
CA GLN A 224 6.55 -19.16 -30.86
C GLN A 224 6.56 -17.78 -30.21
N ILE A 225 7.14 -16.77 -30.87
CA ILE A 225 7.15 -15.39 -30.32
C ILE A 225 5.72 -14.84 -30.23
N SER A 226 4.90 -15.04 -31.26
CA SER A 226 3.51 -14.62 -31.32
C SER A 226 2.67 -15.28 -30.22
N ASP A 227 2.82 -16.61 -30.04
CA ASP A 227 2.09 -17.38 -29.02
C ASP A 227 2.46 -16.91 -27.59
N ARG A 228 3.74 -16.68 -27.31
CA ARG A 228 4.22 -16.14 -26.03
C ARG A 228 3.62 -14.78 -25.72
N PHE A 229 3.59 -13.89 -26.71
CA PHE A 229 3.04 -12.54 -26.54
C PHE A 229 1.52 -12.55 -26.32
N SER A 230 0.80 -13.39 -27.08
CA SER A 230 -0.64 -13.58 -26.93
C SER A 230 -1.02 -14.10 -25.53
N LYS A 231 -0.30 -15.13 -25.04
CA LYS A 231 -0.59 -15.75 -23.73
C LYS A 231 -0.29 -14.87 -22.53
N ILE A 232 0.64 -13.94 -22.65
CA ILE A 232 0.93 -12.98 -21.55
C ILE A 232 -0.12 -11.89 -21.44
N GLY A 233 -0.86 -11.59 -22.52
CA GLY A 233 -1.87 -10.54 -22.60
C GLY A 233 -3.30 -10.99 -22.29
N SER A 234 -3.55 -12.31 -22.30
CA SER A 234 -4.88 -12.91 -22.10
C SER A 234 -5.01 -13.57 -20.71
N GLU A 235 -6.24 -13.93 -20.34
CA GLU A 235 -6.47 -14.85 -19.21
C GLU A 235 -5.84 -16.20 -19.58
N THR A 236 -4.80 -16.57 -18.83
CA THR A 236 -3.99 -17.75 -19.10
C THR A 236 -4.61 -18.95 -18.41
N SER A 237 -5.06 -19.95 -19.17
CA SER A 237 -5.44 -21.24 -18.62
C SER A 237 -4.23 -21.95 -18.02
N LEU A 238 -4.37 -22.47 -16.80
CA LEU A 238 -3.39 -23.32 -16.14
C LEU A 238 -3.83 -24.76 -16.29
N GLU A 239 -2.90 -25.64 -16.65
CA GLU A 239 -3.11 -27.06 -16.87
C GLU A 239 -2.15 -27.87 -16.01
N LYS A 240 -2.46 -29.14 -15.76
CA LYS A 240 -1.55 -30.06 -15.07
C LYS A 240 -0.37 -30.39 -15.98
N ILE A 241 0.83 -29.93 -15.62
CA ILE A 241 2.07 -30.13 -16.39
C ILE A 241 3.15 -30.81 -15.55
N SER A 242 4.01 -31.61 -16.19
CA SER A 242 5.21 -32.21 -15.59
C SER A 242 6.38 -31.23 -15.69
N LEU A 243 6.98 -30.91 -14.53
CA LEU A 243 8.20 -30.07 -14.48
C LEU A 243 9.38 -30.75 -15.19
N LYS A 244 9.47 -32.09 -15.09
CA LYS A 244 10.49 -32.88 -15.80
C LYS A 244 10.41 -32.69 -17.29
N ASN A 245 9.21 -32.87 -17.87
CA ASN A 245 9.01 -32.71 -19.30
C ASN A 245 9.29 -31.25 -19.73
N LEU A 246 8.81 -30.29 -18.99
CA LEU A 246 9.03 -28.87 -19.25
C LEU A 246 10.53 -28.54 -19.31
N VAL A 247 11.31 -28.96 -18.32
CA VAL A 247 12.76 -28.70 -18.28
C VAL A 247 13.48 -29.41 -19.41
N ASN A 248 13.16 -30.68 -19.67
CA ASN A 248 13.77 -31.44 -20.74
C ASN A 248 13.56 -30.79 -22.11
N GLU A 249 12.33 -30.38 -22.43
CA GLU A 249 12.02 -29.71 -23.69
C GLU A 249 12.75 -28.39 -23.85
N GLN A 250 12.77 -27.56 -22.78
CA GLN A 250 13.45 -26.27 -22.83
C GLN A 250 14.97 -26.41 -22.98
N VAL A 251 15.58 -27.37 -22.29
CA VAL A 251 17.02 -27.62 -22.42
C VAL A 251 17.34 -28.16 -23.82
N ALA A 252 16.55 -29.09 -24.34
CA ALA A 252 16.74 -29.59 -25.71
C ALA A 252 16.63 -28.48 -26.77
N TYR A 253 15.63 -27.57 -26.57
CA TYR A 253 15.47 -26.41 -27.45
C TYR A 253 16.69 -25.47 -27.43
N ILE A 254 17.22 -25.17 -26.23
CA ILE A 254 18.38 -24.28 -26.09
C ILE A 254 19.64 -24.94 -26.62
N LYS A 255 19.86 -26.25 -26.38
CA LYS A 255 21.03 -26.99 -26.87
C LYS A 255 21.13 -26.97 -28.39
N LYS A 256 20.02 -27.08 -29.11
CA LYS A 256 20.00 -26.97 -30.58
C LYS A 256 20.51 -25.63 -31.11
N ARG A 257 20.47 -24.58 -30.28
CA ARG A 257 20.83 -23.19 -30.63
C ARG A 257 22.18 -22.74 -30.09
N LEU A 258 22.79 -23.50 -29.18
CA LEU A 258 24.10 -23.17 -28.60
C LEU A 258 25.21 -22.98 -29.68
N PRO A 259 25.30 -23.78 -30.75
CA PRO A 259 26.31 -23.57 -31.75
C PRO A 259 26.27 -22.20 -32.43
N SER A 260 25.09 -21.60 -32.55
CA SER A 260 24.93 -20.27 -33.13
C SER A 260 25.28 -19.14 -32.15
N LEU A 261 25.44 -19.42 -30.86
CA LEU A 261 25.78 -18.45 -29.82
C LEU A 261 27.30 -18.33 -29.59
N GLY A 262 28.12 -19.16 -30.25
CA GLY A 262 29.58 -19.02 -30.27
C GLY A 262 30.32 -19.38 -28.97
N ASN A 263 29.64 -19.90 -27.95
CA ASN A 263 30.23 -20.23 -26.65
C ASN A 263 30.27 -21.75 -26.43
N ASN A 264 31.42 -22.23 -25.88
CA ASN A 264 31.56 -23.63 -25.45
C ASN A 264 30.90 -23.81 -24.08
N ILE A 265 29.54 -23.93 -24.07
CA ILE A 265 28.75 -24.04 -22.87
C ILE A 265 28.08 -25.39 -22.78
N ASN A 266 28.30 -26.08 -21.66
CA ASN A 266 27.62 -27.33 -21.37
C ASN A 266 26.39 -27.07 -20.47
N ILE A 267 25.22 -27.60 -20.88
CA ILE A 267 23.99 -27.54 -20.10
C ILE A 267 23.62 -28.96 -19.69
N ASP A 268 23.65 -29.23 -18.40
CA ASP A 268 23.35 -30.54 -17.82
C ASP A 268 22.08 -30.51 -17.01
N ILE A 269 21.26 -31.52 -17.14
CA ILE A 269 20.13 -31.78 -16.28
C ILE A 269 20.57 -32.88 -15.29
N LYS A 270 20.53 -32.57 -14.01
CA LYS A 270 20.84 -33.52 -12.93
C LYS A 270 19.56 -33.79 -12.15
N ASP A 271 19.57 -34.37 -11.05
CA ASP A 271 18.51 -34.61 -10.06
C ASP A 271 17.09 -34.17 -10.51
N VAL A 272 16.38 -35.07 -11.23
CA VAL A 272 15.09 -34.73 -11.82
C VAL A 272 14.01 -35.65 -11.26
N GLU A 273 13.16 -35.08 -10.41
CA GLU A 273 11.95 -35.72 -9.91
C GLU A 273 10.76 -35.46 -10.85
N ASP A 274 9.87 -36.42 -10.97
CA ASP A 274 8.64 -36.26 -11.77
C ASP A 274 7.55 -35.58 -10.93
N ILE A 275 7.47 -34.26 -11.05
CA ILE A 275 6.61 -33.40 -10.27
C ILE A 275 5.57 -32.75 -11.16
N TYR A 276 4.31 -32.79 -10.74
CA TYR A 276 3.20 -32.14 -11.44
C TYR A 276 2.78 -30.86 -10.72
N ILE A 277 2.55 -29.82 -11.53
CA ILE A 277 2.04 -28.53 -11.08
C ILE A 277 0.88 -28.07 -11.95
N GLU A 278 0.09 -27.11 -11.49
CA GLU A 278 -0.79 -26.33 -12.37
C GLU A 278 -0.01 -25.18 -12.98
N GLY A 279 0.06 -25.16 -14.31
CA GLY A 279 0.84 -24.12 -14.99
C GLY A 279 0.58 -24.04 -16.48
N ASN A 280 1.08 -22.97 -17.09
CA ASN A 280 1.11 -22.81 -18.53
C ASN A 280 2.49 -23.19 -19.04
N PHE A 281 2.55 -24.24 -19.84
CA PHE A 281 3.79 -24.83 -20.36
C PHE A 281 4.65 -23.82 -21.13
N THR A 282 4.03 -23.05 -22.03
CA THR A 282 4.73 -22.06 -22.87
C THR A 282 5.34 -20.93 -22.03
N LEU A 283 4.58 -20.40 -21.06
CA LEU A 283 5.05 -19.29 -20.24
C LEU A 283 6.14 -19.71 -19.25
N LEU A 284 5.97 -20.84 -18.57
CA LEU A 284 7.02 -21.38 -17.69
C LEU A 284 8.28 -21.76 -18.47
N GLY A 285 8.14 -22.36 -19.65
CA GLY A 285 9.24 -22.62 -20.55
C GLY A 285 9.99 -21.32 -20.89
N TRP A 286 9.27 -20.26 -21.20
CA TRP A 286 9.89 -18.96 -21.46
C TRP A 286 10.59 -18.37 -20.23
N ALA A 287 10.05 -18.56 -19.03
CA ALA A 287 10.72 -18.16 -17.80
C ALA A 287 12.06 -18.89 -17.60
N ILE A 288 12.07 -20.21 -17.80
CA ILE A 288 13.28 -21.04 -17.71
C ILE A 288 14.30 -20.60 -18.77
N GLU A 289 13.87 -20.43 -20.04
CA GLU A 289 14.72 -19.95 -21.13
C GLU A 289 15.40 -18.62 -20.79
N ASN A 290 14.67 -17.65 -20.23
CA ASN A 290 15.24 -16.36 -19.86
C ASN A 290 16.31 -16.47 -18.76
N ILE A 291 16.14 -17.36 -17.78
CA ILE A 291 17.15 -17.57 -16.74
C ILE A 291 18.38 -18.24 -17.32
N ILE A 292 18.19 -19.27 -18.14
CA ILE A 292 19.31 -19.99 -18.81
C ILE A 292 20.09 -19.02 -19.70
N LYS A 293 19.41 -18.20 -20.52
CA LYS A 293 20.07 -17.19 -21.36
C LYS A 293 20.86 -16.17 -20.54
N ASN A 294 20.32 -15.74 -19.40
CA ASN A 294 21.05 -14.85 -18.51
C ASN A 294 22.30 -15.53 -17.94
N GLY A 295 22.22 -16.82 -17.60
CA GLY A 295 23.38 -17.64 -17.24
C GLY A 295 24.42 -17.67 -18.35
N ILE A 296 24.02 -18.04 -19.57
CA ILE A 296 24.89 -18.05 -20.75
C ILE A 296 25.60 -16.71 -20.95
N ASP A 297 24.85 -15.61 -20.92
CA ASP A 297 25.37 -14.26 -21.10
C ASP A 297 26.31 -13.79 -19.97
N SER A 298 26.19 -14.38 -18.78
CA SER A 298 27.04 -14.07 -17.61
C SER A 298 28.37 -14.82 -17.62
N ILE A 299 28.49 -15.88 -18.41
CA ILE A 299 29.67 -16.72 -18.49
C ILE A 299 30.70 -16.05 -19.38
N LYS A 300 31.89 -15.77 -18.80
CA LYS A 300 33.05 -15.21 -19.52
C LYS A 300 34.19 -16.20 -19.68
N ASN A 301 34.07 -17.34 -18.99
CA ASN A 301 35.10 -18.38 -18.97
C ASN A 301 35.08 -19.23 -20.26
N GLU A 302 36.18 -19.85 -20.62
CA GLU A 302 36.29 -20.75 -21.79
C GLU A 302 35.42 -21.99 -21.65
N GLU A 303 35.13 -22.46 -20.42
CA GLU A 303 34.25 -23.58 -20.10
C GLU A 303 33.01 -23.10 -19.34
N GLY A 304 31.95 -22.82 -20.07
CA GLY A 304 30.67 -22.46 -19.52
C GLY A 304 29.87 -23.68 -19.03
N LYS A 305 29.26 -23.59 -17.84
CA LYS A 305 28.46 -24.68 -17.31
C LYS A 305 27.14 -24.16 -16.71
N ILE A 306 26.05 -24.80 -17.12
CA ILE A 306 24.73 -24.58 -16.54
C ILE A 306 24.18 -25.93 -16.07
N ILE A 307 23.74 -26.01 -14.82
CA ILE A 307 23.14 -27.22 -14.25
C ILE A 307 21.70 -26.90 -13.86
N ILE A 308 20.78 -27.80 -14.21
CA ILE A 308 19.38 -27.65 -13.88
C ILE A 308 18.93 -28.86 -13.07
N ASN A 309 18.35 -28.59 -11.89
CA ASN A 309 17.80 -29.63 -11.01
C ASN A 309 16.29 -29.39 -10.84
N VAL A 310 15.53 -30.48 -10.79
CA VAL A 310 14.09 -30.47 -10.47
C VAL A 310 13.91 -31.29 -9.19
N LEU A 311 13.65 -30.58 -8.10
CA LEU A 311 13.58 -31.15 -6.77
C LEU A 311 12.18 -30.93 -6.16
N THR A 312 11.85 -31.69 -5.14
CA THR A 312 10.60 -31.49 -4.42
C THR A 312 10.81 -31.20 -2.93
N ASN A 313 9.92 -30.44 -2.37
CA ASN A 313 9.69 -30.43 -0.93
C ASN A 313 8.23 -30.77 -0.64
N LYS A 314 7.80 -30.73 0.65
CA LYS A 314 6.46 -31.18 1.07
C LYS A 314 5.30 -30.65 0.19
N GLN A 315 5.34 -29.41 -0.25
CA GLN A 315 4.22 -28.74 -0.93
C GLN A 315 4.58 -28.16 -2.30
N PHE A 316 5.88 -28.07 -2.63
CA PHE A 316 6.36 -27.34 -3.82
C PHE A 316 7.27 -28.19 -4.67
N GLY A 317 7.16 -28.02 -5.99
CA GLY A 317 8.20 -28.36 -6.95
C GLY A 317 9.18 -27.20 -7.07
N LEU A 318 10.46 -27.52 -7.13
CA LEU A 318 11.57 -26.58 -7.16
C LEU A 318 12.37 -26.79 -8.45
N ILE A 319 12.65 -25.71 -9.16
CA ILE A 319 13.60 -25.74 -10.28
C ILE A 319 14.78 -24.88 -9.89
N HIS A 320 15.96 -25.50 -9.77
CA HIS A 320 17.22 -24.79 -9.57
C HIS A 320 17.96 -24.67 -10.89
N ILE A 321 18.35 -23.46 -11.25
CA ILE A 321 19.18 -23.16 -12.41
C ILE A 321 20.47 -22.54 -11.90
N ILE A 322 21.59 -23.23 -12.13
CA ILE A 322 22.91 -22.94 -11.58
C ILE A 322 23.83 -22.60 -12.75
N ASP A 323 24.47 -21.45 -12.73
CA ASP A 323 25.50 -21.03 -13.69
C ASP A 323 26.84 -20.82 -13.00
N ASN A 324 27.94 -20.92 -13.77
CA ASN A 324 29.29 -20.57 -13.33
C ASN A 324 29.75 -19.21 -13.89
N GLY A 325 28.82 -18.27 -14.02
CA GLY A 325 29.10 -16.94 -14.53
C GLY A 325 29.70 -15.98 -13.51
N ILE A 326 29.67 -14.68 -13.82
CA ILE A 326 30.26 -13.60 -12.99
C ILE A 326 29.58 -13.39 -11.62
N GLY A 327 28.44 -14.03 -11.37
CA GLY A 327 27.67 -13.85 -10.14
C GLY A 327 26.94 -12.51 -10.05
N ILE A 328 26.21 -12.32 -8.93
CA ILE A 328 25.35 -11.15 -8.65
C ILE A 328 25.64 -10.67 -7.23
N ASP A 329 25.93 -9.39 -7.09
CA ASP A 329 26.09 -8.75 -5.76
C ASP A 329 24.85 -8.91 -4.89
N LYS A 330 25.01 -9.24 -3.61
CA LYS A 330 23.91 -9.50 -2.68
C LYS A 330 22.92 -8.35 -2.55
N LYS A 331 23.37 -7.10 -2.69
CA LYS A 331 22.54 -5.89 -2.70
C LYS A 331 21.56 -5.87 -3.89
N ASP A 332 21.90 -6.54 -4.99
CA ASP A 332 21.12 -6.54 -6.22
C ASP A 332 20.19 -7.75 -6.39
N TRP A 333 20.27 -8.76 -5.52
CA TRP A 333 19.44 -9.99 -5.60
C TRP A 333 17.92 -9.71 -5.71
N LYS A 334 17.43 -8.60 -5.12
CA LYS A 334 16.04 -8.18 -5.25
C LYS A 334 15.83 -7.23 -6.43
N ASN A 335 16.85 -6.45 -6.77
CA ASN A 335 16.75 -5.42 -7.79
C ASN A 335 16.73 -5.99 -9.21
N ILE A 336 17.44 -7.11 -9.45
CA ILE A 336 17.50 -7.78 -10.76
C ILE A 336 16.13 -8.18 -11.32
N PHE A 337 15.11 -8.31 -10.47
CA PHE A 337 13.73 -8.62 -10.88
C PHE A 337 12.88 -7.36 -11.15
N ARG A 338 13.45 -6.15 -11.00
CA ARG A 338 12.75 -4.91 -11.33
C ARG A 338 12.83 -4.64 -12.83
N PRO A 339 11.75 -4.16 -13.44
CA PRO A 339 11.78 -3.78 -14.86
C PRO A 339 12.86 -2.73 -15.14
N GLY A 340 13.63 -2.94 -16.20
CA GLY A 340 14.67 -2.00 -16.62
C GLY A 340 16.00 -2.13 -15.86
N PHE A 341 16.13 -3.03 -14.90
CA PHE A 341 17.41 -3.30 -14.25
C PHE A 341 18.30 -4.16 -15.16
N SER A 342 19.43 -3.64 -15.58
CA SER A 342 20.41 -4.34 -16.40
C SER A 342 21.82 -3.86 -16.08
N THR A 343 22.76 -4.79 -15.98
CA THR A 343 24.20 -4.51 -15.91
C THR A 343 24.87 -4.62 -17.28
N LYS A 344 24.10 -4.98 -18.32
CA LYS A 344 24.58 -5.19 -19.71
C LYS A 344 24.46 -3.88 -20.49
N THR A 345 25.43 -3.62 -21.37
CA THR A 345 25.37 -2.49 -22.33
C THR A 345 24.31 -2.68 -23.42
N ARG A 346 23.95 -3.94 -23.72
CA ARG A 346 22.88 -4.31 -24.64
C ARG A 346 21.86 -5.15 -23.89
N GLY A 347 20.57 -4.77 -23.97
CA GLY A 347 19.45 -5.45 -23.32
C GLY A 347 18.61 -4.48 -22.47
N TRP A 348 17.31 -4.68 -22.47
CA TRP A 348 16.32 -3.78 -21.85
C TRP A 348 16.10 -4.05 -20.35
N GLY A 349 16.80 -5.03 -19.76
CA GLY A 349 16.60 -5.43 -18.37
C GLY A 349 15.20 -5.99 -18.08
N LEU A 350 14.57 -6.63 -19.06
CA LEU A 350 13.19 -7.11 -18.96
C LEU A 350 13.08 -8.61 -18.70
N GLY A 351 14.10 -9.40 -19.03
CA GLY A 351 14.05 -10.85 -18.95
C GLY A 351 13.68 -11.37 -17.56
N LEU A 352 14.41 -10.96 -16.52
CA LEU A 352 14.13 -11.40 -15.15
C LEU A 352 12.86 -10.77 -14.56
N SER A 353 12.48 -9.56 -14.96
CA SER A 353 11.20 -8.98 -14.55
C SER A 353 10.02 -9.73 -15.15
N LEU A 354 10.16 -10.22 -16.39
CA LEU A 354 9.20 -11.10 -17.04
C LEU A 354 9.10 -12.45 -16.33
N VAL A 355 10.24 -13.07 -15.98
CA VAL A 355 10.26 -14.29 -15.17
C VAL A 355 9.51 -14.10 -13.87
N ASN A 356 9.77 -12.98 -13.17
CA ASN A 356 9.08 -12.65 -11.92
C ASN A 356 7.56 -12.53 -12.11
N ARG A 357 7.11 -11.92 -13.20
CA ARG A 357 5.69 -11.83 -13.55
C ARG A 357 5.08 -13.20 -13.86
N ILE A 358 5.71 -13.98 -14.72
CA ILE A 358 5.24 -15.32 -15.07
C ILE A 358 5.11 -16.19 -13.81
N VAL A 359 6.16 -16.25 -13.00
CA VAL A 359 6.19 -17.13 -11.82
C VAL A 359 5.27 -16.63 -10.72
N LYS A 360 5.30 -15.32 -10.38
CA LYS A 360 4.55 -14.79 -9.22
C LYS A 360 3.12 -14.36 -9.53
N GLU A 361 2.91 -13.66 -10.65
CA GLU A 361 1.58 -13.09 -10.94
C GLU A 361 0.67 -14.11 -11.63
N ILE A 362 1.20 -14.93 -12.54
CA ILE A 362 0.42 -15.90 -13.30
C ILE A 362 0.34 -17.24 -12.56
N HIS A 363 1.47 -17.76 -12.06
CA HIS A 363 1.54 -19.09 -11.46
C HIS A 363 1.52 -19.09 -9.92
N HIS A 364 1.41 -17.91 -9.29
CA HIS A 364 1.38 -17.74 -7.83
C HIS A 364 2.54 -18.44 -7.09
N GLY A 365 3.67 -18.60 -7.79
CA GLY A 365 4.91 -19.18 -7.28
C GLY A 365 5.87 -18.13 -6.72
N GLU A 366 7.12 -18.55 -6.53
CA GLU A 366 8.22 -17.69 -6.07
C GLU A 366 9.44 -17.87 -6.95
N ILE A 367 10.14 -16.77 -7.27
CA ILE A 367 11.46 -16.76 -7.90
C ILE A 367 12.42 -15.96 -7.04
N LYS A 368 13.61 -16.50 -6.82
CA LYS A 368 14.67 -15.83 -6.04
C LYS A 368 16.06 -16.33 -6.44
N VAL A 369 17.09 -15.55 -6.12
CA VAL A 369 18.47 -15.99 -6.04
C VAL A 369 18.68 -16.63 -4.68
N ILE A 370 19.11 -17.88 -4.64
CA ILE A 370 19.38 -18.59 -3.37
C ILE A 370 20.86 -18.59 -3.00
N GLN A 371 21.74 -18.54 -4.01
CA GLN A 371 23.18 -18.42 -3.85
C GLN A 371 23.77 -17.66 -5.03
N SER A 372 24.68 -16.76 -4.77
CA SER A 372 25.49 -16.13 -5.82
C SER A 372 26.75 -15.55 -5.18
N GLU A 373 27.87 -15.77 -5.84
CA GLU A 373 29.16 -15.27 -5.46
C GLU A 373 29.90 -14.74 -6.69
N LYS A 374 30.61 -13.64 -6.52
CA LYS A 374 31.30 -12.95 -7.59
C LYS A 374 32.35 -13.88 -8.21
N ASP A 375 32.34 -13.97 -9.54
CA ASP A 375 33.22 -14.78 -10.39
C ASP A 375 33.14 -16.31 -10.11
N ILE A 376 32.13 -16.77 -9.35
CA ILE A 376 31.85 -18.20 -9.10
C ILE A 376 30.56 -18.62 -9.81
N GLY A 377 29.51 -17.78 -9.75
CA GLY A 377 28.24 -18.04 -10.42
C GLY A 377 27.03 -17.73 -9.57
N SER A 378 25.86 -18.11 -10.09
CA SER A 378 24.56 -17.86 -9.44
C SER A 378 23.67 -19.10 -9.45
N THR A 379 22.81 -19.20 -8.44
CA THR A 379 21.75 -20.20 -8.37
C THR A 379 20.40 -19.51 -8.22
N PHE A 380 19.55 -19.70 -9.23
CA PHE A 380 18.15 -19.26 -9.20
C PHE A 380 17.25 -20.42 -8.77
N GLU A 381 16.27 -20.14 -7.91
CA GLU A 381 15.20 -21.07 -7.52
C GLU A 381 13.85 -20.57 -8.03
N ILE A 382 13.14 -21.38 -8.80
CA ILE A 382 11.72 -21.25 -9.09
C ILE A 382 10.99 -22.24 -8.20
N ARG A 383 9.99 -21.75 -7.44
CA ARG A 383 9.15 -22.55 -6.54
C ARG A 383 7.70 -22.48 -7.00
N LEU A 384 7.08 -23.64 -7.28
CA LEU A 384 5.70 -23.75 -7.74
C LEU A 384 4.94 -24.75 -6.89
N LYS A 385 3.67 -24.49 -6.63
CA LYS A 385 2.82 -25.37 -5.81
C LYS A 385 2.53 -26.65 -6.57
N LYS A 386 2.71 -27.83 -5.92
CA LYS A 386 2.37 -29.12 -6.50
C LYS A 386 0.88 -29.31 -6.63
N VAL A 387 0.46 -30.01 -7.65
CA VAL A 387 -0.87 -30.63 -7.71
C VAL A 387 -0.79 -31.88 -6.85
N GLY A 388 -1.69 -32.00 -5.88
CA GLY A 388 -1.79 -33.17 -5.02
C GLY A 388 -2.22 -34.41 -5.79
#